data_47521848ea5ea5a202f75fd87c52f4e6
#
_entry.id   47521848ea5ea5a202f75fd87c52f4e6
#
_cell.length_a   1.000
_cell.length_b   1.000
_cell.length_c   1.000
_cell.angle_alpha   90.00
_cell.angle_beta   90.00
_cell.angle_gamma   90.00
#
_symmetry.space_group_name_H-M   'P 1'
#
loop_
_entity.id
_entity.type
_entity.pdbx_description
1 polymer ?
#
loop_
_entity_poly.entity_id
_entity_poly.type
_entity_poly.pdbx_seq_one_letter_code
_entity_poly.pdbx_strand_id
1 'polypeptide(L)'
;QDWLSGGNLPADLKQIQGHSGYEKETIPFQYTQHLTAYTDLLKENGYYCALSGKWHLGDSLTPQHGFSEWYTIGRGGCAYFQPDIVENGKLEFKDSYVTDLIGENARKTLKMLAEGGAPFYLSVHFTAPHSPWDEKDHPKEYLDLYRDCTFEATPDLPIHPNQVKTCPYGTGERRKELLRGYYAAITAMDNQVGLILDLLDELSLQQDTLIMFTSDNGM
;
A
#
# COMPACT_ATOMS: atom_id res chain seq x y z
N GLN A 1 6.44 -15.40 -0.10
CA GLN A 1 7.81 -15.65 -0.56
C GLN A 1 8.67 -14.47 -0.17
N ASP A 2 9.77 -14.74 0.53
CA ASP A 2 10.70 -13.72 0.97
C ASP A 2 11.40 -13.09 -0.24
N TRP A 3 10.97 -11.94 -0.63
CA TRP A 3 11.48 -11.13 -1.73
C TRP A 3 12.94 -10.74 -1.57
N LEU A 4 13.41 -10.78 -0.32
CA LEU A 4 14.74 -10.32 0.09
C LEU A 4 15.75 -11.46 0.21
N SER A 5 15.34 -12.68 -0.09
CA SER A 5 16.23 -13.85 0.04
C SER A 5 17.33 -13.97 -1.04
N GLY A 6 17.41 -13.03 -1.96
CA GLY A 6 18.32 -13.09 -3.11
C GLY A 6 19.46 -12.09 -3.15
N GLY A 7 19.51 -11.12 -2.26
CA GLY A 7 20.52 -10.08 -2.33
C GLY A 7 21.01 -9.61 -0.95
N ASN A 8 22.13 -8.86 -0.84
CA ASN A 8 22.70 -8.37 0.42
C ASN A 8 22.22 -6.97 0.75
N LEU A 9 21.61 -6.79 1.94
CA LEU A 9 21.20 -5.48 2.43
C LEU A 9 22.40 -4.60 2.83
N PRO A 10 22.36 -3.30 2.54
CA PRO A 10 23.29 -2.34 3.09
C PRO A 10 23.38 -2.43 4.63
N ALA A 11 24.55 -2.13 5.20
CA ALA A 11 24.81 -2.32 6.62
C ALA A 11 23.92 -1.47 7.54
N ASP A 12 23.46 -0.32 7.06
CA ASP A 12 22.55 0.60 7.73
C ASP A 12 21.14 0.05 7.85
N LEU A 13 20.73 -0.83 6.95
CA LEU A 13 19.44 -1.51 7.01
C LEU A 13 19.40 -2.71 7.97
N LYS A 14 20.56 -3.18 8.46
CA LYS A 14 20.65 -4.23 9.49
C LYS A 14 19.99 -3.82 10.82
N GLN A 15 19.79 -2.53 11.06
CA GLN A 15 19.19 -2.01 12.27
C GLN A 15 17.65 -2.16 12.29
N ILE A 16 17.04 -2.54 11.19
CA ILE A 16 15.61 -2.82 11.12
C ILE A 16 15.37 -4.24 11.64
N GLN A 17 15.58 -4.40 12.94
CA GLN A 17 15.42 -5.69 13.61
C GLN A 17 13.94 -6.10 13.65
N GLY A 18 13.70 -7.37 13.45
CA GLY A 18 12.39 -8.00 13.57
C GLY A 18 11.67 -8.28 12.27
N HIS A 19 12.31 -8.08 11.14
CA HIS A 19 11.75 -8.40 9.85
C HIS A 19 12.60 -9.46 9.14
N SER A 20 12.02 -10.62 8.90
CA SER A 20 12.71 -11.81 8.38
C SER A 20 13.49 -11.60 7.07
N GLY A 21 13.19 -10.54 6.33
CA GLY A 21 13.88 -10.18 5.10
C GLY A 21 15.11 -9.29 5.26
N TYR A 22 15.25 -8.59 6.40
CA TYR A 22 16.36 -7.65 6.65
C TYR A 22 17.45 -8.23 7.54
N GLU A 23 17.32 -9.47 7.97
CA GLU A 23 18.29 -10.15 8.85
C GLU A 23 19.56 -10.63 8.12
N LYS A 24 19.54 -10.66 6.80
CA LYS A 24 20.67 -11.07 5.96
C LYS A 24 21.28 -9.87 5.25
N GLU A 25 22.59 -9.79 5.19
CA GLU A 25 23.33 -8.84 4.36
C GLU A 25 23.08 -9.10 2.88
N THR A 26 21.99 -8.54 2.36
CA THR A 26 21.64 -8.74 0.97
C THR A 26 21.47 -7.40 0.26
N ILE A 27 21.90 -7.28 -0.97
CA ILE A 27 21.67 -6.12 -1.81
C ILE A 27 20.18 -6.11 -2.18
N PRO A 28 19.48 -4.98 -2.06
CA PRO A 28 18.11 -4.86 -2.53
C PRO A 28 18.00 -5.32 -3.99
N PHE A 29 17.11 -6.27 -4.25
CA PHE A 29 16.99 -6.84 -5.59
C PHE A 29 15.93 -6.08 -6.38
N GLN A 30 16.31 -5.55 -7.53
CA GLN A 30 15.40 -4.89 -8.46
C GLN A 30 15.03 -5.87 -9.58
N TYR A 31 13.95 -6.62 -9.37
CA TYR A 31 13.56 -7.73 -10.26
C TYR A 31 13.29 -7.30 -11.70
N THR A 32 12.86 -6.08 -11.90
CA THR A 32 12.38 -5.56 -13.19
C THR A 32 13.33 -4.54 -13.82
N GLN A 33 14.51 -4.31 -13.26
CA GLN A 33 15.44 -3.25 -13.68
C GLN A 33 15.84 -3.28 -15.18
N HIS A 34 15.74 -4.45 -15.83
CA HIS A 34 16.07 -4.62 -17.25
C HIS A 34 14.84 -4.68 -18.16
N LEU A 35 13.65 -4.42 -17.61
CA LEU A 35 12.43 -4.32 -18.36
C LEU A 35 12.07 -2.84 -18.55
N THR A 36 11.41 -2.54 -19.64
CA THR A 36 10.80 -1.23 -19.83
C THR A 36 9.37 -1.29 -19.30
N ALA A 37 9.07 -0.48 -18.27
CA ALA A 37 7.72 -0.31 -17.78
C ALA A 37 6.98 0.81 -18.53
N TYR A 38 5.66 0.80 -18.49
CA TYR A 38 4.88 1.90 -19.08
C TYR A 38 5.19 3.26 -18.44
N THR A 39 5.58 3.29 -17.18
CA THR A 39 6.00 4.51 -16.46
C THR A 39 7.32 5.06 -16.96
N ASP A 40 8.23 4.22 -17.47
CA ASP A 40 9.44 4.68 -18.18
C ASP A 40 9.04 5.44 -19.45
N LEU A 41 8.11 4.87 -20.24
CA LEU A 41 7.61 5.50 -21.46
C LEU A 41 6.84 6.80 -21.17
N LEU A 42 6.07 6.86 -20.09
CA LEU A 42 5.39 8.08 -19.67
C LEU A 42 6.41 9.17 -19.35
N LYS A 43 7.45 8.85 -18.58
CA LYS A 43 8.52 9.79 -18.24
C LYS A 43 9.26 10.29 -19.48
N GLU A 44 9.58 9.41 -20.42
CA GLU A 44 10.22 9.77 -21.71
C GLU A 44 9.35 10.71 -22.54
N ASN A 45 8.03 10.67 -22.36
CA ASN A 45 7.05 11.55 -23.00
C ASN A 45 6.64 12.76 -22.14
N GLY A 46 7.46 13.13 -21.13
CA GLY A 46 7.30 14.36 -20.37
C GLY A 46 6.34 14.27 -19.18
N TYR A 47 5.84 13.08 -18.84
CA TYR A 47 5.05 12.90 -17.63
C TYR A 47 5.92 12.89 -16.38
N TYR A 48 5.41 13.51 -15.32
CA TYR A 48 5.98 13.37 -13.98
C TYR A 48 5.32 12.21 -13.27
N CYS A 49 6.08 11.14 -12.99
CA CYS A 49 5.55 9.92 -12.39
C CYS A 49 5.81 9.89 -10.88
N ALA A 50 4.78 9.63 -10.09
CA ALA A 50 4.82 9.57 -8.64
C ALA A 50 4.14 8.30 -8.12
N LEU A 51 4.67 7.75 -7.01
CA LEU A 51 4.11 6.58 -6.32
C LEU A 51 3.93 6.87 -4.84
N SER A 52 2.77 6.52 -4.32
CA SER A 52 2.46 6.52 -2.90
C SER A 52 1.89 5.16 -2.48
N GLY A 53 2.60 4.42 -1.63
CA GLY A 53 2.12 3.17 -1.05
C GLY A 53 2.96 1.93 -1.34
N LYS A 54 2.30 0.80 -1.55
CA LYS A 54 2.97 -0.51 -1.66
C LYS A 54 3.77 -0.62 -2.97
N TRP A 55 5.06 -0.93 -2.84
CA TRP A 55 5.89 -1.48 -3.90
C TRP A 55 6.20 -2.94 -3.55
N HIS A 56 5.93 -3.86 -4.45
CA HIS A 56 6.07 -5.30 -4.17
C HIS A 56 6.92 -6.02 -5.23
N LEU A 57 7.83 -5.26 -5.89
CA LEU A 57 8.70 -5.77 -6.94
C LEU A 57 10.19 -5.65 -6.56
N GLY A 58 10.51 -6.00 -5.31
CA GLY A 58 11.88 -5.99 -4.78
C GLY A 58 12.19 -4.75 -3.96
N ASP A 59 13.30 -4.10 -4.25
CA ASP A 59 13.79 -2.92 -3.52
C ASP A 59 12.75 -1.80 -3.43
N SER A 60 12.41 -1.42 -2.20
CA SER A 60 11.50 -0.31 -1.91
C SER A 60 12.23 1.00 -1.57
N LEU A 61 13.55 0.99 -1.42
CA LEU A 61 14.32 2.18 -1.01
C LEU A 61 14.58 3.13 -2.16
N THR A 62 14.68 2.60 -3.38
CA THR A 62 15.11 3.35 -4.55
C THR A 62 13.97 3.47 -5.55
N PRO A 63 13.67 4.69 -6.04
CA PRO A 63 12.71 4.86 -7.13
C PRO A 63 13.09 4.01 -8.35
N GLN A 64 12.09 3.38 -8.96
CA GLN A 64 12.27 2.50 -10.11
C GLN A 64 11.35 2.94 -11.25
N HIS A 65 11.62 2.50 -12.47
CA HIS A 65 10.73 2.60 -13.64
C HIS A 65 10.11 3.98 -13.87
N GLY A 66 10.96 4.99 -14.04
CA GLY A 66 10.48 6.33 -14.39
C GLY A 66 9.85 7.13 -13.24
N PHE A 67 9.60 6.52 -12.09
CA PHE A 67 9.11 7.26 -10.92
C PHE A 67 10.14 8.29 -10.42
N SER A 68 9.69 9.52 -10.18
CA SER A 68 10.48 10.62 -9.64
C SER A 68 10.13 10.92 -8.20
N GLU A 69 8.85 10.82 -7.82
CA GLU A 69 8.40 10.84 -6.43
C GLU A 69 8.14 9.43 -5.93
N TRP A 70 8.63 9.14 -4.73
CA TRP A 70 8.66 7.78 -4.21
C TRP A 70 8.41 7.76 -2.71
N TYR A 71 7.21 7.40 -2.34
CA TYR A 71 6.80 7.18 -0.97
C TYR A 71 6.24 5.77 -0.84
N THR A 72 6.97 4.87 -0.18
CA THR A 72 6.59 3.46 -0.16
C THR A 72 6.61 2.87 1.25
N ILE A 73 5.85 1.79 1.44
CA ILE A 73 6.11 0.90 2.57
C ILE A 73 7.44 0.18 2.33
N GLY A 74 8.18 -0.12 3.42
CA GLY A 74 9.56 -0.62 3.35
C GLY A 74 9.71 -1.98 2.68
N ARG A 75 8.61 -2.72 2.51
CA ARG A 75 8.58 -4.06 1.89
C ARG A 75 7.18 -4.38 1.37
N GLY A 76 6.98 -5.58 0.83
CA GLY A 76 5.72 -6.02 0.24
C GLY A 76 4.52 -6.10 1.18
N GLY A 77 4.71 -5.91 2.49
CA GLY A 77 3.67 -5.82 3.51
C GLY A 77 4.19 -5.14 4.76
N CYS A 78 3.31 -4.53 5.54
CA CYS A 78 3.63 -3.88 6.82
C CYS A 78 2.49 -4.06 7.81
N ALA A 79 2.72 -3.72 9.08
CA ALA A 79 1.66 -3.54 10.04
C ALA A 79 0.79 -2.33 9.66
N TYR A 80 -0.50 -2.37 9.99
CA TYR A 80 -1.38 -1.23 9.75
C TYR A 80 -1.05 -0.03 10.65
N PHE A 81 -0.69 -0.27 11.91
CA PHE A 81 -0.14 0.74 12.80
C PHE A 81 1.37 0.60 12.88
N GLN A 82 2.05 1.72 13.04
CA GLN A 82 3.52 1.79 13.06
C GLN A 82 4.19 1.15 11.84
N PRO A 83 3.74 1.46 10.60
CA PRO A 83 4.34 0.92 9.41
C PRO A 83 5.77 1.41 9.24
N ASP A 84 6.56 0.57 8.59
CA ASP A 84 7.86 0.95 8.04
C ASP A 84 7.65 1.66 6.68
N ILE A 85 8.04 2.93 6.61
CA ILE A 85 7.85 3.81 5.45
C ILE A 85 9.20 4.23 4.90
N VAL A 86 9.32 4.21 3.59
CA VAL A 86 10.44 4.81 2.84
C VAL A 86 10.02 6.16 2.31
N GLU A 87 10.69 7.19 2.78
CA GLU A 87 10.56 8.56 2.32
C GLU A 87 11.95 9.16 2.10
N ASN A 88 12.20 9.78 0.95
CA ASN A 88 13.52 10.38 0.60
C ASN A 88 14.69 9.38 0.73
N GLY A 89 14.48 8.12 0.35
CA GLY A 89 15.48 7.06 0.43
C GLY A 89 15.82 6.59 1.85
N LYS A 90 15.05 7.01 2.85
CA LYS A 90 15.21 6.58 4.24
C LYS A 90 14.02 5.78 4.69
N LEU A 91 14.28 4.71 5.41
CA LEU A 91 13.26 3.88 6.02
C LEU A 91 13.08 4.27 7.48
N GLU A 92 11.85 4.59 7.85
CA GLU A 92 11.47 5.00 9.21
C GLU A 92 10.14 4.37 9.62
N PHE A 93 9.99 4.05 10.90
CA PHE A 93 8.69 3.69 11.46
C PHE A 93 7.89 4.96 11.74
N LYS A 94 6.63 4.97 11.28
CA LYS A 94 5.70 6.10 11.52
C LYS A 94 4.67 5.69 12.55
N ASP A 95 4.42 6.54 13.55
CA ASP A 95 3.38 6.32 14.56
C ASP A 95 2.02 6.77 14.04
N SER A 96 1.51 6.05 13.04
CA SER A 96 0.26 6.36 12.34
C SER A 96 -0.32 5.12 11.65
N TYR A 97 -1.54 5.25 11.15
CA TYR A 97 -2.21 4.21 10.36
C TYR A 97 -1.76 4.26 8.90
N VAL A 98 -1.32 3.15 8.34
CA VAL A 98 -0.68 3.11 7.01
C VAL A 98 -1.58 3.62 5.88
N THR A 99 -2.88 3.32 5.95
CA THR A 99 -3.85 3.76 4.94
C THR A 99 -3.94 5.28 4.90
N ASP A 100 -3.93 5.94 6.05
CA ASP A 100 -3.94 7.40 6.15
C ASP A 100 -2.64 7.99 5.62
N LEU A 101 -1.49 7.45 6.01
CA LEU A 101 -0.19 7.90 5.51
C LEU A 101 -0.10 7.86 3.98
N ILE A 102 -0.57 6.77 3.37
CA ILE A 102 -0.58 6.62 1.91
C ILE A 102 -1.50 7.67 1.27
N GLY A 103 -2.71 7.83 1.79
CA GLY A 103 -3.68 8.82 1.28
C GLY A 103 -3.22 10.26 1.48
N GLU A 104 -2.66 10.59 2.63
CA GLU A 104 -2.10 11.92 2.92
C GLU A 104 -0.93 12.25 1.99
N ASN A 105 0.00 11.31 1.81
CA ASN A 105 1.10 11.50 0.88
C ASN A 105 0.60 11.64 -0.56
N ALA A 106 -0.37 10.83 -0.98
CA ALA A 106 -0.96 10.95 -2.31
C ALA A 106 -1.56 12.34 -2.56
N ARG A 107 -2.30 12.89 -1.57
CA ARG A 107 -2.85 14.26 -1.68
C ARG A 107 -1.77 15.34 -1.69
N LYS A 108 -0.74 15.21 -0.85
CA LYS A 108 0.42 16.12 -0.85
C LYS A 108 1.11 16.11 -2.23
N THR A 109 1.34 14.92 -2.75
CA THR A 109 1.97 14.72 -4.06
C THR A 109 1.09 15.28 -5.18
N LEU A 110 -0.23 15.05 -5.15
CA LEU A 110 -1.17 15.56 -6.16
C LEU A 110 -1.15 17.11 -6.21
N LYS A 111 -1.09 17.79 -5.07
CA LYS A 111 -0.94 19.26 -5.03
C LYS A 111 0.35 19.72 -5.69
N MET A 112 1.46 19.08 -5.37
CA MET A 112 2.77 19.37 -5.99
C MET A 112 2.74 19.15 -7.50
N LEU A 113 2.12 18.06 -7.97
CA LEU A 113 2.01 17.75 -9.39
C LEU A 113 1.14 18.77 -10.14
N ALA A 114 0.04 19.22 -9.54
CA ALA A 114 -0.82 20.25 -10.08
C ALA A 114 -0.10 21.58 -10.26
N GLU A 115 0.74 21.98 -9.29
CA GLU A 115 1.56 23.20 -9.34
C GLU A 115 2.67 23.11 -10.39
N GLY A 116 3.15 21.91 -10.68
CA GLY A 116 4.27 21.68 -11.61
C GLY A 116 3.92 21.91 -13.08
N GLY A 117 2.65 21.87 -13.46
CA GLY A 117 2.16 22.15 -14.81
C GLY A 117 2.54 21.14 -15.91
N ALA A 118 3.27 20.09 -15.57
CA ALA A 118 3.54 18.97 -16.47
C ALA A 118 2.42 17.93 -16.39
N PRO A 119 2.16 17.15 -17.45
CA PRO A 119 1.29 16.00 -17.34
C PRO A 119 1.86 15.04 -16.29
N PHE A 120 0.99 14.39 -15.52
CA PHE A 120 1.45 13.52 -14.44
C PHE A 120 0.80 12.13 -14.47
N TYR A 121 1.48 11.20 -13.82
CA TYR A 121 0.97 9.88 -13.45
C TYR A 121 1.17 9.69 -11.95
N LEU A 122 0.09 9.56 -11.21
CA LEU A 122 0.12 9.27 -9.77
C LEU A 122 -0.43 7.88 -9.53
N SER A 123 0.40 7.01 -8.99
CA SER A 123 0.04 5.65 -8.58
C SER A 123 -0.13 5.59 -7.08
N VAL A 124 -1.34 5.21 -6.61
CA VAL A 124 -1.65 5.10 -5.19
C VAL A 124 -1.95 3.65 -4.87
N HIS A 125 -1.06 3.01 -4.12
CA HIS A 125 -1.09 1.59 -3.84
C HIS A 125 -1.36 1.34 -2.35
N PHE A 126 -2.64 1.21 -1.99
CA PHE A 126 -3.01 0.88 -0.62
C PHE A 126 -2.63 -0.57 -0.28
N THR A 127 -2.31 -0.81 1.00
CA THR A 127 -2.14 -2.16 1.53
C THR A 127 -3.51 -2.82 1.77
N ALA A 128 -4.49 -2.01 2.14
CA ALA A 128 -5.87 -2.46 2.35
C ALA A 128 -6.47 -3.05 1.06
N PRO A 129 -7.27 -4.11 1.15
CA PRO A 129 -7.70 -4.80 2.38
C PRO A 129 -6.88 -6.04 2.74
N HIS A 130 -5.59 -6.09 2.42
CA HIS A 130 -4.71 -7.21 2.79
C HIS A 130 -4.70 -7.42 4.33
N SER A 131 -4.50 -8.66 4.79
CA SER A 131 -4.33 -8.96 6.22
C SER A 131 -3.13 -8.20 6.84
N PRO A 132 -3.10 -7.99 8.18
CA PRO A 132 -3.95 -8.59 9.23
C PRO A 132 -5.32 -7.92 9.38
N TRP A 133 -6.30 -8.67 9.95
CA TRP A 133 -7.69 -8.21 10.13
C TRP A 133 -8.17 -8.30 11.59
N ASP A 134 -7.26 -8.36 12.54
CA ASP A 134 -7.63 -8.32 13.95
C ASP A 134 -8.11 -6.91 14.34
N GLU A 135 -9.01 -6.80 15.31
CA GLU A 135 -9.54 -5.50 15.76
C GLU A 135 -8.44 -4.52 16.20
N LYS A 136 -7.34 -5.02 16.77
CA LYS A 136 -6.18 -4.21 17.16
C LYS A 136 -5.44 -3.55 15.99
N ASP A 137 -5.63 -4.04 14.77
CA ASP A 137 -4.92 -3.61 13.58
C ASP A 137 -5.65 -2.47 12.84
N HIS A 138 -6.87 -2.11 13.29
CA HIS A 138 -7.69 -1.12 12.60
C HIS A 138 -8.28 -0.07 13.56
N PRO A 139 -8.53 1.17 13.08
CA PRO A 139 -9.14 2.22 13.86
C PRO A 139 -10.53 1.83 14.34
N LYS A 140 -10.79 2.10 15.63
CA LYS A 140 -12.05 1.75 16.28
C LYS A 140 -13.28 2.34 15.59
N GLU A 141 -13.17 3.54 15.06
CA GLU A 141 -14.25 4.22 14.35
C GLU A 141 -14.75 3.44 13.14
N TYR A 142 -13.86 2.81 12.38
CA TYR A 142 -14.25 1.96 11.25
C TYR A 142 -14.76 0.59 11.70
N LEU A 143 -14.18 0.01 12.75
CA LEU A 143 -14.65 -1.26 13.34
C LEU A 143 -16.08 -1.13 13.89
N ASP A 144 -16.39 -0.01 14.53
CA ASP A 144 -17.70 0.24 15.14
C ASP A 144 -18.83 0.28 14.11
N LEU A 145 -18.55 0.64 12.85
CA LEU A 145 -19.53 0.60 11.76
C LEU A 145 -20.05 -0.84 11.48
N TYR A 146 -19.25 -1.84 11.79
CA TYR A 146 -19.54 -3.24 11.51
C TYR A 146 -19.81 -4.09 12.77
N ARG A 147 -20.00 -3.44 13.94
CA ARG A 147 -20.18 -4.11 15.23
C ARG A 147 -21.34 -5.09 15.22
N ASP A 148 -22.47 -4.67 14.66
CA ASP A 148 -23.71 -5.43 14.62
C ASP A 148 -23.97 -6.05 13.23
N CYS A 149 -22.96 -6.07 12.35
CA CYS A 149 -23.11 -6.63 11.01
C CYS A 149 -23.14 -8.17 11.07
N THR A 150 -24.10 -8.76 10.37
CA THR A 150 -24.25 -10.23 10.26
C THR A 150 -23.33 -10.83 9.19
N PHE A 151 -22.83 -10.02 8.25
CA PHE A 151 -21.99 -10.41 7.11
C PHE A 151 -22.64 -11.44 6.18
N GLU A 152 -23.96 -11.41 6.04
CA GLU A 152 -24.73 -12.35 5.20
C GLU A 152 -24.37 -12.29 3.71
N ALA A 153 -23.90 -11.11 3.24
CA ALA A 153 -23.46 -10.93 1.87
C ALA A 153 -22.09 -11.60 1.58
N THR A 154 -21.36 -12.02 2.62
CA THR A 154 -20.06 -12.69 2.48
C THR A 154 -20.27 -14.19 2.69
N PRO A 155 -20.09 -15.04 1.66
CA PRO A 155 -20.30 -16.49 1.78
C PRO A 155 -19.43 -17.11 2.89
N ASP A 156 -20.01 -18.01 3.68
CA ASP A 156 -19.29 -18.80 4.67
C ASP A 156 -18.87 -20.14 4.04
N LEU A 157 -17.84 -20.09 3.23
CA LEU A 157 -17.30 -21.24 2.52
C LEU A 157 -16.33 -22.04 3.40
N PRO A 158 -16.13 -23.34 3.12
CA PRO A 158 -15.09 -24.12 3.76
C PRO A 158 -13.71 -23.46 3.58
N ILE A 159 -12.93 -23.42 4.65
CA ILE A 159 -11.59 -22.81 4.65
C ILE A 159 -10.69 -23.56 3.65
N HIS A 160 -10.16 -22.85 2.67
CA HIS A 160 -9.25 -23.44 1.70
C HIS A 160 -7.89 -23.79 2.35
N PRO A 161 -7.27 -24.95 2.04
CA PRO A 161 -6.02 -25.36 2.66
C PRO A 161 -4.86 -24.33 2.53
N ASN A 162 -4.84 -23.56 1.45
CA ASN A 162 -3.84 -22.50 1.28
C ASN A 162 -4.08 -21.32 2.21
N GLN A 163 -5.33 -20.98 2.50
CA GLN A 163 -5.69 -19.90 3.41
C GLN A 163 -5.10 -20.10 4.81
N VAL A 164 -5.12 -21.34 5.30
CA VAL A 164 -4.56 -21.71 6.62
C VAL A 164 -3.09 -21.27 6.79
N LYS A 165 -2.35 -21.17 5.69
CA LYS A 165 -0.91 -20.84 5.68
C LYS A 165 -0.61 -19.39 5.30
N THR A 166 -1.57 -18.68 4.71
CA THR A 166 -1.31 -17.40 4.03
C THR A 166 -2.01 -16.21 4.66
N CYS A 167 -3.15 -16.43 5.36
CA CYS A 167 -3.87 -15.33 6.00
C CYS A 167 -4.62 -15.81 7.25
N PRO A 168 -5.06 -14.89 8.11
CA PRO A 168 -5.92 -15.20 9.25
C PRO A 168 -7.22 -15.86 8.78
N TYR A 169 -7.69 -16.84 9.52
CA TYR A 169 -8.96 -17.53 9.26
C TYR A 169 -9.67 -17.87 10.56
N GLY A 170 -10.97 -18.15 10.45
CA GLY A 170 -11.78 -18.54 11.58
C GLY A 170 -13.19 -18.93 11.17
N THR A 171 -13.93 -19.50 12.11
CA THR A 171 -15.34 -19.84 12.00
C THR A 171 -16.14 -19.15 13.09
N GLY A 172 -17.47 -19.09 12.96
CA GLY A 172 -18.34 -18.48 13.97
C GLY A 172 -17.94 -17.05 14.33
N GLU A 173 -17.79 -16.75 15.62
CA GLU A 173 -17.46 -15.40 16.09
C GLU A 173 -16.08 -14.94 15.61
N ARG A 174 -15.09 -15.83 15.56
CA ARG A 174 -13.76 -15.47 15.03
C ARG A 174 -13.82 -15.03 13.57
N ARG A 175 -14.66 -15.65 12.75
CA ARG A 175 -14.89 -15.22 11.38
C ARG A 175 -15.47 -13.81 11.33
N LYS A 176 -16.46 -13.52 12.17
CA LYS A 176 -17.08 -12.18 12.24
C LYS A 176 -16.08 -11.11 12.68
N GLU A 177 -15.22 -11.40 13.65
CA GLU A 177 -14.14 -10.49 14.06
C GLU A 177 -13.21 -10.17 12.88
N LEU A 178 -12.75 -11.17 12.14
CA LEU A 178 -11.88 -10.98 10.98
C LEU A 178 -12.58 -10.21 9.86
N LEU A 179 -13.86 -10.49 9.59
CA LEU A 179 -14.64 -9.74 8.60
C LEU A 179 -14.84 -8.29 9.03
N ARG A 180 -15.03 -8.03 10.32
CA ARG A 180 -15.12 -6.66 10.85
C ARG A 180 -13.84 -5.88 10.54
N GLY A 181 -12.67 -6.46 10.80
CA GLY A 181 -11.38 -5.86 10.46
C GLY A 181 -11.17 -5.69 8.94
N TYR A 182 -11.55 -6.68 8.14
CA TYR A 182 -11.49 -6.61 6.69
C TYR A 182 -12.33 -5.47 6.13
N TYR A 183 -13.59 -5.34 6.55
CA TYR A 183 -14.48 -4.25 6.11
C TYR A 183 -14.04 -2.90 6.66
N ALA A 184 -13.47 -2.84 7.88
CA ALA A 184 -12.89 -1.62 8.42
C ALA A 184 -11.71 -1.13 7.58
N ALA A 185 -10.84 -2.04 7.13
CA ALA A 185 -9.74 -1.72 6.22
C ALA A 185 -10.23 -1.15 4.87
N ILE A 186 -11.30 -1.75 4.31
CA ILE A 186 -11.93 -1.26 3.07
C ILE A 186 -12.49 0.14 3.28
N THR A 187 -13.23 0.38 4.37
CA THR A 187 -13.83 1.69 4.64
C THR A 187 -12.76 2.77 4.83
N ALA A 188 -11.67 2.45 5.52
CA ALA A 188 -10.55 3.37 5.67
C ALA A 188 -9.91 3.73 4.32
N MET A 189 -9.73 2.75 3.45
CA MET A 189 -9.22 2.97 2.09
C MET A 189 -10.20 3.81 1.25
N ASP A 190 -11.47 3.47 1.26
CA ASP A 190 -12.54 4.19 0.54
C ASP A 190 -12.60 5.66 0.96
N ASN A 191 -12.48 5.93 2.26
CA ASN A 191 -12.38 7.30 2.77
C ASN A 191 -11.18 8.07 2.18
N GLN A 192 -10.01 7.44 2.11
CA GLN A 192 -8.83 8.09 1.51
C GLN A 192 -8.98 8.29 0.00
N VAL A 193 -9.60 7.36 -0.70
CA VAL A 193 -9.94 7.51 -2.12
C VAL A 193 -10.89 8.70 -2.32
N GLY A 194 -11.94 8.81 -1.50
CA GLY A 194 -12.85 9.95 -1.52
C GLY A 194 -12.12 11.29 -1.38
N LEU A 195 -11.23 11.41 -0.37
CA LEU A 195 -10.45 12.63 -0.15
C LEU A 195 -9.49 12.97 -1.31
N ILE A 196 -8.99 11.98 -2.06
CA ILE A 196 -8.17 12.22 -3.25
C ILE A 196 -9.05 12.73 -4.41
N LEU A 197 -10.24 12.16 -4.58
CA LEU A 197 -11.20 12.60 -5.60
C LEU A 197 -11.72 14.03 -5.34
N ASP A 198 -12.04 14.34 -4.08
CA ASP A 198 -12.43 15.68 -3.66
C ASP A 198 -11.33 16.70 -3.99
N LEU A 199 -10.07 16.33 -3.73
CA LEU A 199 -8.93 17.20 -4.04
C LEU A 199 -8.74 17.40 -5.55
N LEU A 200 -8.99 16.41 -6.39
CA LEU A 200 -8.96 16.56 -7.85
C LEU A 200 -10.01 17.57 -8.31
N ASP A 201 -11.20 17.57 -7.69
CA ASP A 201 -12.26 18.53 -7.98
C ASP A 201 -11.88 19.94 -7.50
N GLU A 202 -11.38 20.09 -6.27
CA GLU A 202 -10.86 21.35 -5.72
C GLU A 202 -9.78 21.99 -6.61
N LEU A 203 -8.89 21.16 -7.18
CA LEU A 203 -7.82 21.60 -8.08
C LEU A 203 -8.30 21.80 -9.53
N SER A 204 -9.58 21.56 -9.82
CA SER A 204 -10.17 21.64 -11.17
C SER A 204 -9.48 20.72 -12.19
N LEU A 205 -8.96 19.56 -11.75
CA LEU A 205 -8.26 18.58 -12.58
C LEU A 205 -9.17 17.42 -13.03
N GLN A 206 -10.38 17.30 -12.50
CA GLN A 206 -11.28 16.17 -12.68
C GLN A 206 -11.58 15.87 -14.16
N GLN A 207 -11.73 16.92 -15.00
CA GLN A 207 -12.08 16.76 -16.42
C GLN A 207 -10.88 16.34 -17.30
N ASP A 208 -9.65 16.58 -16.81
CA ASP A 208 -8.42 16.32 -17.55
C ASP A 208 -7.63 15.12 -16.96
N THR A 209 -8.23 14.41 -15.98
CA THR A 209 -7.60 13.28 -15.29
C THR A 209 -8.35 11.98 -15.55
N LEU A 210 -7.68 11.00 -16.12
CA LEU A 210 -8.17 9.62 -16.18
C LEU A 210 -7.95 8.95 -14.84
N ILE A 211 -9.04 8.52 -14.19
CA ILE A 211 -9.00 7.79 -12.93
C ILE A 211 -9.22 6.30 -13.21
N MET A 212 -8.29 5.47 -12.74
CA MET A 212 -8.37 4.01 -12.82
C MET A 212 -8.35 3.41 -11.42
N PHE A 213 -9.39 2.66 -11.06
CA PHE A 213 -9.44 1.90 -9.81
C PHE A 213 -9.35 0.40 -10.15
N THR A 214 -8.42 -0.30 -9.51
CA THR A 214 -8.21 -1.72 -9.76
C THR A 214 -7.63 -2.42 -8.53
N SER A 215 -7.51 -3.75 -8.60
CA SER A 215 -6.85 -4.59 -7.60
C SER A 215 -5.74 -5.39 -8.27
N ASP A 216 -4.70 -5.71 -7.52
CA ASP A 216 -3.62 -6.60 -7.97
C ASP A 216 -4.11 -8.05 -8.11
N ASN A 217 -5.03 -8.47 -7.23
CA ASN A 217 -5.71 -9.77 -7.26
C ASN A 217 -7.00 -9.72 -6.43
N GLY A 218 -7.81 -10.77 -6.56
CA GLY A 218 -8.94 -11.05 -5.69
C GLY A 218 -8.64 -12.19 -4.72
N MET A 219 -9.58 -12.45 -3.81
CA MET A 219 -9.58 -13.62 -2.92
C MET A 219 -10.70 -14.58 -3.29
#